data_dd05fddf8a225a38227eb87875fec784
#
_entry.id   dd05fddf8a225a38227eb87875fec784
#
_cell.length_a   1.000
_cell.length_b   1.000
_cell.length_c   1.000
_cell.angle_alpha   90.00
_cell.angle_beta   90.00
_cell.angle_gamma   90.00
#
_symmetry.space_group_name_H-M   'P 1'
#
loop_
_entity.id
_entity.type
_entity.pdbx_description
1 polymer ?
#
loop_
_entity_poly.entity_id
_entity_poly.type
_entity_poly.pdbx_seq_one_letter_code
_entity_poly.pdbx_strand_id
1 'polypeptide(L)'
;MDRYSVENFITLKKKIQKQVNFTEIFDSPCRMPIDYKEWSPHDFESKCLLGSTQIFLRRMPSRKCYNGNEFSRPVYQINCPCKHSDYECDLGYMPVTKSIGFHCDLIHESWLQSINYSNCSPGRMFNKTKGYRKLPGDTCEGGEEDWYSPHLLPCPFNTTLMPEFILFVQRQEISIISLNDYDFTKLSLLPKSFLTNAIAADFDYKNSCLYWSDIHSNRILRYCFDGEQLQPEALVEIGIDSVEGIAFNQINGHLYFVNGNKSKVELINTRINYEGRM
;
A
#
# COMPACT_ATOMS: atom_id res chain seq x y z
N MET A 1 2.46 8.48 54.53
CA MET A 1 2.63 9.26 53.32
C MET A 1 1.35 9.22 52.53
N ASP A 2 0.78 10.35 52.49
CA ASP A 2 -0.62 10.67 52.49
C ASP A 2 -1.39 10.41 51.19
N ARG A 3 -2.52 9.71 51.34
CA ARG A 3 -3.57 9.48 50.33
C ARG A 3 -4.47 10.68 50.04
N TYR A 4 -4.00 11.89 50.24
CA TYR A 4 -4.88 13.09 50.23
C TYR A 4 -4.88 13.92 48.94
N SER A 5 -4.14 13.57 47.89
CA SER A 5 -4.00 14.51 46.76
C SER A 5 -4.84 14.18 45.52
N VAL A 6 -5.39 12.98 45.39
CA VAL A 6 -6.08 12.56 44.15
C VAL A 6 -7.56 12.88 44.12
N GLU A 7 -8.23 12.85 45.27
CA GLU A 7 -9.69 13.11 45.32
C GLU A 7 -10.05 14.60 45.11
N ASN A 8 -9.15 15.50 45.48
CA ASN A 8 -9.37 16.93 45.30
C ASN A 8 -9.25 17.42 43.85
N PHE A 9 -8.47 16.70 43.01
CA PHE A 9 -8.29 17.08 41.60
C PHE A 9 -9.50 16.70 40.73
N ILE A 10 -10.21 15.63 41.09
CA ILE A 10 -11.41 15.17 40.35
C ILE A 10 -12.61 16.06 40.62
N THR A 11 -12.73 16.61 41.81
CA THR A 11 -13.82 17.50 42.19
C THR A 11 -13.72 18.89 41.57
N LEU A 12 -12.50 19.38 41.29
CA LEU A 12 -12.28 20.66 40.63
C LEU A 12 -12.61 20.62 39.12
N LYS A 13 -12.41 19.50 38.43
CA LYS A 13 -12.77 19.35 37.00
C LYS A 13 -14.29 19.35 36.78
N LYS A 14 -15.10 18.88 37.73
CA LYS A 14 -16.56 18.88 37.60
C LYS A 14 -17.20 20.27 37.74
N LYS A 15 -16.52 21.24 38.35
CA LYS A 15 -17.06 22.57 38.59
C LYS A 15 -16.88 23.60 37.47
N ILE A 16 -16.11 23.27 36.43
CA ILE A 16 -15.71 24.25 35.39
C ILE A 16 -16.51 24.12 34.09
N GLN A 17 -17.26 23.04 33.87
CA GLN A 17 -18.16 22.94 32.71
C GLN A 17 -19.49 23.64 32.98
N LYS A 18 -19.54 24.96 32.87
CA LYS A 18 -20.80 25.69 32.68
C LYS A 18 -21.15 25.61 31.19
N GLN A 19 -22.15 24.82 30.88
CA GLN A 19 -22.77 24.85 29.56
C GLN A 19 -23.60 26.17 29.48
N VAL A 20 -23.12 27.08 28.63
CA VAL A 20 -23.86 28.34 28.38
C VAL A 20 -24.79 28.07 27.20
N ASN A 21 -26.09 28.15 27.47
CA ASN A 21 -27.10 28.04 26.41
C ASN A 21 -27.34 29.42 25.80
N PHE A 22 -26.99 29.59 24.53
CA PHE A 22 -27.17 30.84 23.79
C PHE A 22 -28.47 30.87 22.96
N THR A 23 -29.34 29.86 23.07
CA THR A 23 -30.59 29.81 22.26
C THR A 23 -31.55 30.98 22.57
N GLU A 24 -31.51 31.55 23.78
CA GLU A 24 -32.32 32.70 24.14
C GLU A 24 -31.83 34.04 23.55
N ILE A 25 -30.61 34.07 22.98
CA ILE A 25 -30.04 35.27 22.36
C ILE A 25 -30.50 35.43 20.90
N PHE A 26 -31.00 34.35 20.30
CA PHE A 26 -31.44 34.36 18.91
C PHE A 26 -32.92 33.97 18.81
N ASP A 27 -33.66 34.77 18.06
CA ASP A 27 -35.13 34.66 17.98
C ASP A 27 -35.61 33.44 17.16
N SER A 28 -34.74 32.84 16.31
CA SER A 28 -35.15 31.77 15.42
C SER A 28 -33.97 30.94 14.90
N PRO A 29 -34.17 29.69 14.47
CA PRO A 29 -33.14 28.92 13.72
C PRO A 29 -32.84 29.57 12.37
N CYS A 30 -31.56 29.48 11.95
CA CYS A 30 -31.17 30.02 10.65
C CYS A 30 -31.80 29.22 9.50
N ARG A 31 -32.14 29.91 8.41
CA ARG A 31 -32.79 29.35 7.24
C ARG A 31 -31.85 29.24 6.05
N MET A 32 -31.85 28.12 5.38
CA MET A 32 -31.16 27.89 4.13
C MET A 32 -31.95 28.49 2.95
N PRO A 33 -31.24 29.06 1.95
CA PRO A 33 -29.83 29.47 1.87
C PRO A 33 -29.55 30.87 2.44
N ILE A 34 -30.57 31.57 2.91
CA ILE A 34 -30.61 33.04 3.12
C ILE A 34 -29.66 33.54 4.21
N ASP A 35 -29.42 32.70 5.25
CA ASP A 35 -28.65 33.10 6.42
C ASP A 35 -27.21 32.60 6.43
N TYR A 36 -26.84 31.86 5.39
CA TYR A 36 -25.51 31.23 5.25
C TYR A 36 -24.77 31.76 4.03
N LYS A 37 -23.44 31.65 4.09
CA LYS A 37 -22.53 31.80 2.97
C LYS A 37 -21.52 30.66 2.95
N GLU A 38 -21.05 30.31 1.79
CA GLU A 38 -19.93 29.39 1.62
C GLU A 38 -18.67 30.00 2.22
N TRP A 39 -17.92 29.16 2.92
CA TRP A 39 -16.66 29.51 3.53
C TRP A 39 -15.71 28.32 3.52
N SER A 40 -14.44 28.57 3.19
CA SER A 40 -13.37 27.58 3.29
C SER A 40 -12.38 28.00 4.38
N PRO A 41 -11.85 27.08 5.19
CA PRO A 41 -10.83 27.36 6.19
C PRO A 41 -9.45 27.66 5.58
N HIS A 42 -9.31 27.53 4.26
CA HIS A 42 -8.04 27.67 3.57
C HIS A 42 -7.71 29.12 3.28
N ASP A 43 -6.46 29.48 3.47
CA ASP A 43 -5.91 30.76 2.99
C ASP A 43 -5.79 30.75 1.47
N PHE A 44 -5.69 31.95 0.88
CA PHE A 44 -5.70 32.15 -0.58
C PHE A 44 -4.61 31.39 -1.35
N GLU A 45 -3.53 30.96 -0.67
CA GLU A 45 -2.38 30.29 -1.31
C GLU A 45 -2.48 28.77 -1.32
N SER A 46 -3.17 28.15 -0.34
CA SER A 46 -3.29 26.69 -0.22
C SER A 46 -4.75 26.29 -0.17
N LYS A 47 -5.27 25.81 -1.29
CA LYS A 47 -6.66 25.31 -1.34
C LYS A 47 -6.88 23.97 -0.65
N CYS A 48 -5.80 23.25 -0.31
CA CYS A 48 -5.85 21.90 0.28
C CYS A 48 -5.36 21.93 1.72
N LEU A 49 -6.13 21.31 2.62
CA LEU A 49 -5.75 21.07 4.00
C LEU A 49 -5.97 19.58 4.32
N LEU A 50 -4.92 18.89 4.80
CA LEU A 50 -4.94 17.45 5.02
C LEU A 50 -5.51 16.70 3.80
N GLY A 51 -4.93 17.01 2.63
CA GLY A 51 -5.25 16.34 1.39
C GLY A 51 -6.64 16.63 0.80
N SER A 52 -7.40 17.58 1.34
CA SER A 52 -8.72 17.92 0.81
C SER A 52 -9.03 19.41 0.80
N THR A 53 -9.85 19.81 -0.16
CA THR A 53 -10.51 21.10 -0.16
C THR A 53 -11.89 20.94 0.47
N GLN A 54 -12.17 21.71 1.53
CA GLN A 54 -13.43 21.64 2.25
C GLN A 54 -14.16 22.97 2.18
N ILE A 55 -15.45 22.94 1.86
CA ILE A 55 -16.34 24.08 1.86
C ILE A 55 -17.43 23.84 2.89
N PHE A 56 -17.59 24.81 3.78
CA PHE A 56 -18.59 24.83 4.81
C PHE A 56 -19.63 25.92 4.53
N LEU A 57 -20.83 25.72 5.05
CA LEU A 57 -21.78 26.81 5.18
C LEU A 57 -21.58 27.51 6.51
N ARG A 58 -21.20 28.78 6.48
CA ARG A 58 -21.02 29.63 7.64
C ARG A 58 -22.11 30.64 7.72
N ARG A 59 -22.75 30.76 8.92
CA ARG A 59 -23.73 31.80 9.16
C ARG A 59 -23.14 33.19 8.90
N MET A 60 -23.86 34.03 8.19
CA MET A 60 -23.45 35.42 7.96
C MET A 60 -23.44 36.21 9.29
N PRO A 61 -22.41 37.02 9.58
CA PRO A 61 -22.30 37.78 10.83
C PRO A 61 -23.46 38.71 11.10
N SER A 62 -24.12 39.21 10.03
CA SER A 62 -25.27 40.13 10.12
C SER A 62 -26.58 39.44 10.52
N ARG A 63 -26.63 38.11 10.56
CA ARG A 63 -27.86 37.37 10.86
C ARG A 63 -27.93 37.00 12.32
N LYS A 64 -29.10 37.31 12.95
CA LYS A 64 -29.40 37.03 14.36
C LYS A 64 -30.22 35.76 14.52
N CYS A 65 -29.69 34.64 14.02
CA CYS A 65 -30.30 33.32 14.13
C CYS A 65 -29.29 32.33 14.70
N TYR A 66 -29.73 31.19 15.24
CA TYR A 66 -28.82 30.15 15.74
C TYR A 66 -28.61 29.00 14.73
N ASN A 67 -27.40 28.42 14.74
CA ASN A 67 -27.07 27.28 13.88
C ASN A 67 -27.69 25.99 14.44
N GLY A 68 -28.19 25.12 13.54
CA GLY A 68 -28.47 23.74 13.86
C GLY A 68 -27.18 22.87 13.86
N ASN A 69 -27.26 21.65 14.43
CA ASN A 69 -26.12 20.72 14.50
C ASN A 69 -25.69 20.18 13.13
N GLU A 70 -26.58 20.21 12.17
CA GLU A 70 -26.34 19.75 10.79
C GLU A 70 -25.30 20.58 10.02
N PHE A 71 -25.04 21.82 10.44
CA PHE A 71 -24.09 22.74 9.79
C PHE A 71 -22.67 22.66 10.37
N SER A 72 -22.40 21.71 11.25
CA SER A 72 -21.07 21.47 11.80
C SER A 72 -20.15 20.66 10.89
N ARG A 73 -20.64 20.18 9.75
CA ARG A 73 -19.91 19.35 8.80
C ARG A 73 -19.62 20.09 7.49
N PRO A 74 -18.55 19.69 6.75
CA PRO A 74 -18.34 20.22 5.42
C PRO A 74 -19.52 19.83 4.53
N VAL A 75 -19.97 20.79 3.72
CA VAL A 75 -21.03 20.58 2.71
C VAL A 75 -20.46 19.92 1.47
N TYR A 76 -19.20 20.21 1.19
CA TYR A 76 -18.51 19.76 0.01
C TYR A 76 -17.04 19.52 0.35
N GLN A 77 -16.55 18.34 -0.05
CA GLN A 77 -15.16 17.94 0.12
C GLN A 77 -14.67 17.28 -1.15
N ILE A 78 -13.54 17.73 -1.66
CA ILE A 78 -12.82 17.10 -2.78
C ILE A 78 -11.42 16.76 -2.30
N ASN A 79 -10.97 15.55 -2.58
CA ASN A 79 -9.60 15.14 -2.35
C ASN A 79 -8.66 15.84 -3.33
N CYS A 80 -7.54 16.31 -2.83
CA CYS A 80 -6.48 16.93 -3.62
C CYS A 80 -5.47 15.87 -4.06
N PRO A 81 -4.74 16.12 -5.16
CA PRO A 81 -3.58 15.29 -5.50
C PRO A 81 -2.55 15.32 -4.37
N CYS A 82 -2.04 14.14 -4.00
CA CYS A 82 -1.01 14.02 -2.98
C CYS A 82 0.29 14.72 -3.40
N LYS A 83 0.93 15.35 -2.41
CA LYS A 83 2.25 15.98 -2.52
C LYS A 83 3.14 15.47 -1.41
N HIS A 84 4.42 15.72 -1.50
CA HIS A 84 5.38 15.39 -0.45
C HIS A 84 4.97 15.91 0.95
N SER A 85 4.35 17.08 1.04
CA SER A 85 3.86 17.69 2.29
C SER A 85 2.77 16.90 3.01
N ASP A 86 2.12 15.95 2.34
CA ASP A 86 1.04 15.14 2.89
C ASP A 86 1.56 13.86 3.57
N TYR A 87 2.89 13.71 3.61
CA TYR A 87 3.58 12.55 4.16
C TYR A 87 4.58 12.94 5.26
N GLU A 88 4.78 12.02 6.18
CA GLU A 88 5.81 12.06 7.21
C GLU A 88 6.60 10.75 7.23
N CYS A 89 7.72 10.72 7.98
CA CYS A 89 8.49 9.48 8.11
C CYS A 89 7.71 8.44 8.91
N ASP A 90 7.74 7.21 8.40
CA ASP A 90 7.14 6.06 9.05
C ASP A 90 7.94 5.62 10.27
N LEU A 91 7.36 4.74 11.08
CA LEU A 91 8.01 4.20 12.27
C LEU A 91 9.33 3.50 11.90
N GLY A 92 10.41 3.85 12.61
CA GLY A 92 11.75 3.33 12.34
C GLY A 92 12.56 4.14 11.33
N TYR A 93 12.00 5.20 10.79
CA TYR A 93 12.66 6.12 9.86
C TYR A 93 12.77 7.51 10.44
N MET A 94 13.81 8.25 10.02
CA MET A 94 14.06 9.61 10.46
C MET A 94 14.20 10.56 9.27
N PRO A 95 13.78 11.83 9.44
CA PRO A 95 13.92 12.81 8.38
C PRO A 95 15.39 13.22 8.22
N VAL A 96 15.87 13.18 6.98
CA VAL A 96 17.18 13.66 6.60
C VAL A 96 17.03 14.73 5.53
N THR A 97 17.61 15.90 5.77
CA THR A 97 17.61 16.99 4.80
C THR A 97 18.74 16.77 3.81
N LYS A 98 18.41 16.40 2.58
CA LYS A 98 19.35 16.34 1.45
C LYS A 98 19.14 17.56 0.55
N SER A 99 20.09 17.85 -0.31
CA SER A 99 20.05 19.00 -1.24
C SER A 99 18.81 19.05 -2.16
N ILE A 100 18.03 17.98 -2.24
CA ILE A 100 16.83 17.85 -3.09
C ILE A 100 15.56 17.70 -2.23
N GLY A 101 15.59 18.10 -0.94
CA GLY A 101 14.40 18.09 -0.07
C GLY A 101 14.46 17.08 1.07
N PHE A 102 13.32 16.91 1.73
CA PHE A 102 13.12 15.99 2.85
C PHE A 102 13.09 14.53 2.39
N HIS A 103 13.86 13.69 3.06
CA HIS A 103 13.91 12.24 2.79
C HIS A 103 13.86 11.48 4.11
N CYS A 104 13.28 10.27 4.10
CA CYS A 104 13.19 9.42 5.28
C CYS A 104 14.21 8.30 5.17
N ASP A 105 15.26 8.35 5.99
CA ASP A 105 16.27 7.31 6.04
C ASP A 105 16.03 6.39 7.25
N LEU A 106 16.33 5.11 7.10
CA LEU A 106 16.17 4.10 8.14
C LEU A 106 17.11 4.41 9.32
N ILE A 107 16.57 4.42 10.54
CA ILE A 107 17.36 4.72 11.76
C ILE A 107 18.39 3.62 12.03
N HIS A 108 17.98 2.36 11.90
CA HIS A 108 18.84 1.20 12.16
C HIS A 108 18.34 -0.03 11.40
N GLU A 109 19.27 -0.80 10.81
CA GLU A 109 18.93 -2.00 10.01
C GLU A 109 18.18 -3.07 10.81
N SER A 110 18.34 -3.14 12.13
CA SER A 110 17.58 -4.07 12.97
C SER A 110 16.06 -3.85 12.93
N TRP A 111 15.60 -2.66 12.55
CA TRP A 111 14.17 -2.39 12.33
C TRP A 111 13.60 -3.15 11.15
N LEU A 112 14.37 -3.37 10.09
CA LEU A 112 13.96 -4.19 8.95
C LEU A 112 13.74 -5.65 9.38
N GLN A 113 14.56 -6.15 10.30
CA GLN A 113 14.43 -7.52 10.84
C GLN A 113 13.21 -7.67 11.77
N SER A 114 12.73 -6.56 12.34
CA SER A 114 11.52 -6.55 13.20
C SER A 114 10.20 -6.54 12.41
N ILE A 115 10.25 -6.46 11.08
CA ILE A 115 9.06 -6.71 10.25
C ILE A 115 8.67 -8.18 10.47
N ASN A 116 7.77 -8.35 11.42
CA ASN A 116 7.37 -9.68 11.86
C ASN A 116 6.40 -10.27 10.84
N TYR A 117 6.92 -11.15 9.97
CA TYR A 117 6.11 -11.94 9.03
C TYR A 117 5.24 -12.99 9.72
N SER A 118 5.18 -13.02 11.08
CA SER A 118 4.45 -14.04 11.84
C SER A 118 2.97 -14.16 11.48
N ASN A 119 2.36 -13.08 10.99
CA ASN A 119 0.98 -13.05 10.53
C ASN A 119 0.84 -13.14 9.00
N CYS A 120 1.94 -13.38 8.29
CA CYS A 120 1.97 -13.47 6.84
C CYS A 120 1.81 -14.92 6.42
N SER A 121 0.67 -15.27 5.85
CA SER A 121 0.39 -16.63 5.35
C SER A 121 0.57 -16.68 3.83
N PRO A 122 0.98 -17.81 3.26
CA PRO A 122 1.06 -18.00 1.81
C PRO A 122 -0.23 -17.57 1.11
N GLY A 123 -0.11 -16.92 -0.03
CA GLY A 123 -1.25 -16.39 -0.80
C GLY A 123 -1.84 -15.09 -0.27
N ARG A 124 -1.29 -14.53 0.82
CA ARG A 124 -1.62 -13.17 1.29
C ARG A 124 -0.57 -12.17 0.83
N MET A 125 -0.95 -10.92 0.85
CA MET A 125 -0.08 -9.78 0.54
C MET A 125 0.17 -8.98 1.82
N PHE A 126 1.34 -8.34 1.89
CA PHE A 126 1.68 -7.41 2.95
C PHE A 126 2.22 -6.10 2.37
N ASN A 127 2.13 -5.02 3.15
CA ASN A 127 2.66 -3.72 2.77
C ASN A 127 4.07 -3.52 3.33
N LYS A 128 5.07 -3.39 2.45
CA LYS A 128 6.44 -3.02 2.81
C LYS A 128 6.60 -1.51 2.68
N THR A 129 6.82 -0.84 3.80
CA THR A 129 6.98 0.62 3.81
C THR A 129 8.19 1.07 2.98
N LYS A 130 8.06 2.23 2.33
CA LYS A 130 9.17 2.96 1.68
C LYS A 130 9.81 3.99 2.63
N GLY A 131 9.43 3.96 3.91
CA GLY A 131 9.89 4.92 4.91
C GLY A 131 8.95 6.11 5.12
N TYR A 132 7.82 6.14 4.43
CA TYR A 132 6.84 7.22 4.50
C TYR A 132 5.47 6.70 4.93
N ARG A 133 4.71 7.54 5.61
CA ARG A 133 3.30 7.34 5.88
C ARG A 133 2.53 8.64 5.65
N LYS A 134 1.29 8.53 5.25
CA LYS A 134 0.41 9.67 5.08
C LYS A 134 0.15 10.34 6.44
N LEU A 135 0.08 11.67 6.49
CA LEU A 135 -0.24 12.40 7.71
C LEU A 135 -1.59 11.93 8.28
N PRO A 136 -1.73 11.82 9.62
CA PRO A 136 -2.98 11.42 10.23
C PRO A 136 -4.14 12.35 9.82
N GLY A 137 -5.20 11.76 9.25
CA GLY A 137 -6.37 12.50 8.77
C GLY A 137 -6.23 13.08 7.36
N ASP A 138 -5.10 12.90 6.70
CA ASP A 138 -4.92 13.30 5.30
C ASP A 138 -5.71 12.39 4.36
N THR A 139 -6.43 13.00 3.41
CA THR A 139 -7.30 12.31 2.45
C THR A 139 -6.88 12.55 1.00
N CYS A 140 -5.66 13.02 0.75
CA CYS A 140 -5.17 13.21 -0.62
C CYS A 140 -5.23 11.93 -1.44
N GLU A 141 -5.39 12.04 -2.76
CA GLU A 141 -5.54 10.90 -3.65
C GLU A 141 -4.88 11.16 -5.00
N GLY A 142 -4.09 10.18 -5.49
CA GLY A 142 -3.33 10.33 -6.73
C GLY A 142 -2.13 11.28 -6.61
N GLY A 143 -1.77 11.95 -7.68
CA GLY A 143 -0.58 12.84 -7.70
C GLY A 143 0.72 12.06 -7.46
N GLU A 144 1.46 12.42 -6.40
CA GLU A 144 2.72 11.77 -6.02
C GLU A 144 2.52 10.55 -5.10
N GLU A 145 1.30 10.06 -4.92
CA GLU A 145 0.95 9.00 -3.98
C GLU A 145 1.80 7.74 -4.16
N ASP A 146 2.04 7.31 -5.40
CA ASP A 146 2.83 6.11 -5.70
C ASP A 146 4.29 6.18 -5.22
N TRP A 147 4.84 7.39 -5.07
CA TRP A 147 6.21 7.58 -4.57
C TRP A 147 6.34 7.24 -3.10
N TYR A 148 5.30 7.48 -2.31
CA TYR A 148 5.29 7.37 -0.85
C TYR A 148 4.53 6.16 -0.34
N SER A 149 3.57 5.65 -1.12
CA SER A 149 2.78 4.48 -0.74
C SER A 149 3.65 3.23 -0.62
N PRO A 150 3.36 2.35 0.36
CA PRO A 150 4.12 1.13 0.57
C PRO A 150 4.06 0.20 -0.65
N HIS A 151 5.08 -0.64 -0.80
CA HIS A 151 5.05 -1.73 -1.77
C HIS A 151 4.10 -2.83 -1.28
N LEU A 152 3.16 -3.23 -2.12
CA LEU A 152 2.34 -4.41 -1.87
C LEU A 152 3.10 -5.65 -2.37
N LEU A 153 3.58 -6.47 -1.44
CA LEU A 153 4.38 -7.65 -1.74
C LEU A 153 3.65 -8.92 -1.31
N PRO A 154 3.89 -10.05 -1.99
CA PRO A 154 3.39 -11.34 -1.53
C PRO A 154 4.12 -11.77 -0.25
N CYS A 155 3.37 -12.42 0.64
CA CYS A 155 3.97 -13.03 1.83
C CYS A 155 5.04 -14.05 1.45
N PRO A 156 6.13 -14.15 2.24
CA PRO A 156 7.13 -15.18 2.04
C PRO A 156 6.47 -16.56 1.96
N PHE A 157 6.82 -17.31 0.92
CA PHE A 157 6.30 -18.64 0.69
C PHE A 157 7.37 -19.67 1.03
N ASN A 158 7.09 -20.49 2.03
CA ASN A 158 7.98 -21.58 2.40
C ASN A 158 7.36 -22.92 2.00
N THR A 159 8.00 -23.63 1.11
CA THR A 159 7.57 -24.94 0.61
C THR A 159 7.52 -26.02 1.69
N THR A 160 8.22 -25.84 2.82
CA THR A 160 8.11 -26.77 3.98
C THR A 160 6.74 -26.76 4.63
N LEU A 161 6.01 -25.63 4.51
CA LEU A 161 4.66 -25.49 5.05
C LEU A 161 3.58 -25.98 4.08
N MET A 162 3.90 -26.06 2.79
CA MET A 162 2.98 -26.49 1.73
C MET A 162 3.74 -27.37 0.73
N PRO A 163 4.04 -28.64 1.08
CA PRO A 163 4.92 -29.49 0.27
C PRO A 163 4.30 -29.93 -1.06
N GLU A 164 2.97 -29.97 -1.16
CA GLU A 164 2.26 -30.41 -2.36
C GLU A 164 1.17 -29.45 -2.75
N PHE A 165 1.26 -28.91 -3.97
CA PHE A 165 0.25 -28.01 -4.53
C PHE A 165 0.17 -28.14 -6.06
N ILE A 166 -0.96 -27.71 -6.60
CA ILE A 166 -1.17 -27.52 -8.04
C ILE A 166 -1.02 -26.04 -8.36
N LEU A 167 -0.19 -25.72 -9.36
CA LEU A 167 0.03 -24.37 -9.87
C LEU A 167 -0.93 -24.09 -11.02
N PHE A 168 -1.68 -22.99 -10.94
CA PHE A 168 -2.59 -22.52 -11.96
C PHE A 168 -2.11 -21.20 -12.54
N VAL A 169 -2.07 -21.11 -13.86
CA VAL A 169 -1.71 -19.89 -14.58
C VAL A 169 -2.94 -19.36 -15.30
N GLN A 170 -3.27 -18.11 -15.02
CA GLN A 170 -4.26 -17.32 -15.72
C GLN A 170 -3.60 -16.00 -16.11
N ARG A 171 -4.05 -15.36 -17.17
CA ARG A 171 -3.39 -14.20 -17.76
C ARG A 171 -2.94 -13.12 -16.76
N GLN A 172 -3.76 -12.85 -15.76
CA GLN A 172 -3.50 -11.83 -14.74
C GLN A 172 -3.47 -12.39 -13.31
N GLU A 173 -3.37 -13.70 -13.18
CA GLU A 173 -3.32 -14.38 -11.89
C GLU A 173 -2.49 -15.67 -12.00
N ILE A 174 -1.56 -15.83 -11.08
CA ILE A 174 -0.88 -17.11 -10.83
C ILE A 174 -1.25 -17.54 -9.42
N SER A 175 -1.80 -18.73 -9.27
CA SER A 175 -2.35 -19.22 -8.01
C SER A 175 -2.02 -20.68 -7.80
N ILE A 176 -2.11 -21.08 -6.53
CA ILE A 176 -1.92 -22.47 -6.09
C ILE A 176 -3.14 -22.98 -5.36
N ILE A 177 -3.30 -24.30 -5.40
CA ILE A 177 -4.21 -25.05 -4.53
C ILE A 177 -3.40 -26.09 -3.79
N SER A 178 -3.44 -26.06 -2.46
CA SER A 178 -2.80 -27.08 -1.62
C SER A 178 -3.49 -28.43 -1.83
N LEU A 179 -2.71 -29.50 -1.94
CA LEU A 179 -3.26 -30.85 -2.00
C LEU A 179 -3.40 -31.50 -0.62
N ASN A 180 -2.80 -30.89 0.40
CA ASN A 180 -2.84 -31.40 1.77
C ASN A 180 -4.06 -30.91 2.56
N ASP A 181 -4.71 -29.84 2.10
CA ASP A 181 -5.89 -29.28 2.74
C ASP A 181 -7.17 -29.73 2.01
N TYR A 182 -8.11 -30.30 2.78
CA TYR A 182 -9.40 -30.71 2.24
C TYR A 182 -10.27 -29.55 1.72
N ASP A 183 -9.85 -28.32 1.97
CA ASP A 183 -10.62 -27.11 1.65
C ASP A 183 -10.39 -26.61 0.21
N PHE A 184 -9.39 -27.13 -0.51
CA PHE A 184 -9.05 -26.80 -1.90
C PHE A 184 -9.08 -25.28 -2.19
N THR A 185 -8.74 -24.47 -1.21
CA THR A 185 -8.77 -23.01 -1.34
C THR A 185 -7.71 -22.55 -2.34
N LYS A 186 -8.15 -21.79 -3.34
CA LYS A 186 -7.26 -21.17 -4.33
C LYS A 186 -6.57 -19.95 -3.71
N LEU A 187 -5.23 -19.94 -3.70
CA LEU A 187 -4.41 -18.86 -3.17
C LEU A 187 -3.65 -18.16 -4.30
N SER A 188 -3.84 -16.86 -4.45
CA SER A 188 -3.08 -16.06 -5.42
C SER A 188 -1.66 -15.83 -4.91
N LEU A 189 -0.64 -16.13 -5.72
CA LEU A 189 0.77 -16.03 -5.32
C LEU A 189 1.34 -14.61 -5.48
N LEU A 190 0.89 -13.86 -6.48
CA LEU A 190 1.46 -12.58 -6.86
C LEU A 190 0.39 -11.48 -6.89
N PRO A 191 0.75 -10.21 -6.60
CA PRO A 191 -0.13 -9.09 -6.85
C PRO A 191 -0.37 -8.91 -8.35
N LYS A 192 -1.56 -8.49 -8.73
CA LYS A 192 -1.94 -8.28 -10.14
C LYS A 192 -1.02 -7.31 -10.88
N SER A 193 -0.38 -6.39 -10.19
CA SER A 193 0.58 -5.43 -10.76
C SER A 193 1.85 -6.08 -11.32
N PHE A 194 2.15 -7.33 -10.92
CA PHE A 194 3.32 -8.08 -11.43
C PHE A 194 3.00 -8.87 -12.70
N LEU A 195 1.75 -8.97 -13.08
CA LEU A 195 1.27 -9.81 -14.15
C LEU A 195 0.55 -8.98 -15.23
N THR A 196 0.98 -9.09 -16.47
CA THR A 196 0.27 -8.47 -17.60
C THR A 196 -0.46 -9.52 -18.43
N ASN A 197 0.24 -10.56 -18.87
CA ASN A 197 -0.36 -11.65 -19.64
C ASN A 197 0.46 -12.95 -19.49
N ALA A 198 0.41 -13.54 -18.29
CA ALA A 198 1.11 -14.80 -17.99
C ALA A 198 0.47 -15.98 -18.69
N ILE A 199 1.29 -16.86 -19.31
CA ILE A 199 0.82 -18.02 -20.07
C ILE A 199 1.29 -19.33 -19.46
N ALA A 200 2.56 -19.42 -19.09
CA ALA A 200 3.15 -20.60 -18.50
C ALA A 200 3.92 -20.23 -17.25
N ALA A 201 3.91 -21.09 -16.24
CA ALA A 201 4.70 -20.92 -15.03
C ALA A 201 5.21 -22.25 -14.50
N ASP A 202 6.34 -22.19 -13.80
CA ASP A 202 6.87 -23.31 -13.02
C ASP A 202 7.57 -22.78 -11.77
N PHE A 203 7.83 -23.66 -10.80
CA PHE A 203 8.25 -23.30 -9.46
C PHE A 203 9.54 -24.01 -9.04
N ASP A 204 10.52 -23.27 -8.53
CA ASP A 204 11.73 -23.78 -7.86
C ASP A 204 11.44 -23.99 -6.37
N TYR A 205 11.24 -25.24 -5.98
CA TYR A 205 10.94 -25.63 -4.60
C TYR A 205 12.09 -25.34 -3.63
N LYS A 206 13.32 -25.44 -4.08
CA LYS A 206 14.51 -25.28 -3.24
C LYS A 206 14.72 -23.83 -2.82
N ASN A 207 14.51 -22.91 -3.77
CA ASN A 207 14.76 -21.48 -3.57
C ASN A 207 13.47 -20.69 -3.39
N SER A 208 12.31 -21.36 -3.40
CA SER A 208 10.98 -20.72 -3.31
C SER A 208 10.81 -19.60 -4.36
N CYS A 209 11.17 -19.89 -5.62
CA CYS A 209 11.08 -18.94 -6.71
C CYS A 209 10.07 -19.41 -7.77
N LEU A 210 9.22 -18.49 -8.20
CA LEU A 210 8.27 -18.67 -9.29
C LEU A 210 8.87 -18.12 -10.58
N TYR A 211 8.76 -18.88 -11.66
CA TYR A 211 9.12 -18.48 -13.01
C TYR A 211 7.86 -18.44 -13.86
N TRP A 212 7.72 -17.41 -14.71
CA TRP A 212 6.62 -17.37 -15.67
C TRP A 212 7.00 -16.65 -16.95
N SER A 213 6.32 -16.99 -18.03
CA SER A 213 6.37 -16.27 -19.29
C SER A 213 5.24 -15.27 -19.39
N ASP A 214 5.54 -14.06 -19.84
CA ASP A 214 4.59 -13.00 -20.14
C ASP A 214 4.66 -12.66 -21.63
N ILE A 215 3.58 -12.95 -22.35
CA ILE A 215 3.54 -12.76 -23.81
C ILE A 215 3.26 -11.30 -24.21
N HIS A 216 2.77 -10.47 -23.31
CA HIS A 216 2.58 -9.04 -23.61
C HIS A 216 3.91 -8.30 -23.64
N SER A 217 4.77 -8.60 -22.68
CA SER A 217 6.12 -8.01 -22.59
C SER A 217 7.19 -8.81 -23.33
N ASN A 218 6.88 -10.02 -23.82
CA ASN A 218 7.83 -10.98 -24.40
C ASN A 218 9.01 -11.22 -23.45
N ARG A 219 8.71 -11.57 -22.18
CA ARG A 219 9.72 -11.80 -21.15
C ARG A 219 9.49 -13.11 -20.42
N ILE A 220 10.59 -13.66 -19.89
CA ILE A 220 10.55 -14.67 -18.85
C ILE A 220 10.96 -13.99 -17.56
N LEU A 221 10.10 -14.07 -16.56
CA LEU A 221 10.23 -13.37 -15.29
C LEU A 221 10.43 -14.36 -14.15
N ARG A 222 11.10 -13.90 -13.09
CA ARG A 222 11.31 -14.63 -11.84
C ARG A 222 10.90 -13.77 -10.64
N TYR A 223 10.27 -14.38 -9.67
CA TYR A 223 10.05 -13.79 -8.36
C TYR A 223 10.34 -14.81 -7.25
N CYS A 224 11.23 -14.44 -6.31
CA CYS A 224 11.57 -15.27 -5.15
C CYS A 224 10.85 -14.76 -3.90
N PHE A 225 10.23 -15.69 -3.15
CA PHE A 225 9.40 -15.37 -1.99
C PHE A 225 10.22 -15.29 -0.70
N ASP A 226 11.35 -14.58 -0.75
CA ASP A 226 12.21 -14.30 0.42
C ASP A 226 11.76 -13.08 1.23
N GLY A 227 10.82 -12.29 0.70
CA GLY A 227 10.33 -11.06 1.30
C GLY A 227 11.21 -9.83 1.05
N GLU A 228 12.32 -9.97 0.34
CA GLU A 228 13.24 -8.87 0.04
C GLU A 228 13.04 -8.29 -1.36
N GLN A 229 12.68 -9.14 -2.32
CA GLN A 229 12.49 -8.74 -3.71
C GLN A 229 11.25 -7.84 -3.87
N LEU A 230 11.45 -6.63 -4.40
CA LEU A 230 10.37 -5.63 -4.57
C LEU A 230 9.60 -5.79 -5.87
N GLN A 231 10.26 -6.30 -6.92
CA GLN A 231 9.70 -6.45 -8.26
C GLN A 231 10.20 -7.74 -8.89
N PRO A 232 9.45 -8.35 -9.82
CA PRO A 232 9.94 -9.47 -10.59
C PRO A 232 11.20 -9.10 -11.38
N GLU A 233 12.11 -10.03 -11.44
CA GLU A 233 13.33 -9.94 -12.25
C GLU A 233 13.09 -10.55 -13.64
N ALA A 234 13.50 -9.83 -14.67
CA ALA A 234 13.47 -10.38 -16.02
C ALA A 234 14.73 -11.22 -16.30
N LEU A 235 14.55 -12.52 -16.51
CA LEU A 235 15.63 -13.44 -16.85
C LEU A 235 15.96 -13.44 -18.33
N VAL A 236 14.95 -13.30 -19.19
CA VAL A 236 15.11 -13.22 -20.64
C VAL A 236 14.19 -12.12 -21.16
N GLU A 237 14.77 -11.17 -21.89
CA GLU A 237 14.07 -10.04 -22.48
C GLU A 237 14.26 -9.90 -23.99
N ILE A 238 15.29 -10.57 -24.54
CA ILE A 238 15.69 -10.41 -25.93
C ILE A 238 15.74 -11.77 -26.60
N GLY A 239 15.29 -11.82 -27.85
CA GLY A 239 15.42 -13.02 -28.70
C GLY A 239 14.39 -14.10 -28.40
N ILE A 240 13.36 -13.80 -27.64
CA ILE A 240 12.21 -14.68 -27.39
C ILE A 240 10.94 -14.04 -27.93
N ASP A 241 10.03 -14.90 -28.35
CA ASP A 241 8.69 -14.49 -28.78
C ASP A 241 7.74 -15.69 -28.59
N SER A 242 6.52 -15.41 -28.11
CA SER A 242 5.48 -16.43 -27.89
C SER A 242 5.96 -17.62 -27.07
N VAL A 243 6.49 -17.38 -25.87
CA VAL A 243 6.88 -18.46 -24.94
C VAL A 243 5.63 -19.05 -24.29
N GLU A 244 5.14 -20.18 -24.80
CA GLU A 244 3.90 -20.83 -24.36
C GLU A 244 4.13 -21.95 -23.35
N GLY A 245 5.37 -22.38 -23.17
CA GLY A 245 5.72 -23.45 -22.23
C GLY A 245 7.05 -23.18 -21.55
N ILE A 246 7.10 -23.38 -20.24
CA ILE A 246 8.31 -23.34 -19.42
C ILE A 246 8.36 -24.55 -18.49
N ALA A 247 9.55 -25.04 -18.16
CA ALA A 247 9.76 -26.12 -17.21
C ALA A 247 11.09 -25.92 -16.47
N PHE A 248 11.03 -25.97 -15.13
CA PHE A 248 12.19 -25.81 -14.28
C PHE A 248 12.73 -27.16 -13.81
N ASN A 249 14.02 -27.40 -14.04
CA ASN A 249 14.69 -28.60 -13.55
C ASN A 249 15.25 -28.38 -12.14
N GLN A 250 14.61 -29.00 -11.14
CA GLN A 250 14.94 -28.90 -9.72
C GLN A 250 16.38 -29.39 -9.39
N ILE A 251 16.96 -30.27 -10.20
CA ILE A 251 18.28 -30.90 -9.95
C ILE A 251 19.41 -29.95 -10.34
N ASN A 252 19.36 -29.40 -11.54
CA ASN A 252 20.47 -28.61 -12.10
C ASN A 252 20.20 -27.10 -12.09
N GLY A 253 18.95 -26.65 -11.83
CA GLY A 253 18.58 -25.24 -11.82
C GLY A 253 18.49 -24.64 -13.23
N HIS A 254 18.20 -25.44 -14.23
CA HIS A 254 17.96 -24.96 -15.58
C HIS A 254 16.48 -24.74 -15.82
N LEU A 255 16.14 -23.59 -16.41
CA LEU A 255 14.80 -23.29 -16.91
C LEU A 255 14.78 -23.55 -18.43
N TYR A 256 13.93 -24.47 -18.85
CA TYR A 256 13.66 -24.77 -20.25
C TYR A 256 12.44 -24.01 -20.71
N PHE A 257 12.44 -23.51 -21.93
CA PHE A 257 11.30 -22.81 -22.51
C PHE A 257 11.14 -23.04 -23.99
N VAL A 258 9.90 -23.02 -24.44
CA VAL A 258 9.55 -23.15 -25.87
C VAL A 258 9.52 -21.77 -26.49
N ASN A 259 10.41 -21.49 -27.41
CA ASN A 259 10.40 -20.25 -28.19
C ASN A 259 9.63 -20.51 -29.50
N GLY A 260 8.37 -20.04 -29.55
CA GLY A 260 7.43 -20.31 -30.64
C GLY A 260 7.95 -19.82 -32.00
N ASN A 261 8.47 -18.60 -32.06
CA ASN A 261 9.00 -18.03 -33.31
C ASN A 261 10.17 -18.79 -33.89
N LYS A 262 11.03 -19.35 -33.05
CA LYS A 262 12.20 -20.11 -33.49
C LYS A 262 11.92 -21.61 -33.65
N SER A 263 10.73 -22.06 -33.22
CA SER A 263 10.35 -23.48 -33.14
C SER A 263 11.44 -24.33 -32.44
N LYS A 264 11.96 -23.83 -31.33
CA LYS A 264 13.05 -24.42 -30.55
C LYS A 264 12.73 -24.45 -29.08
N VAL A 265 13.32 -25.47 -28.42
CA VAL A 265 13.44 -25.47 -26.96
C VAL A 265 14.77 -24.84 -26.60
N GLU A 266 14.75 -23.79 -25.85
CA GLU A 266 15.93 -23.08 -25.34
C GLU A 266 16.05 -23.31 -23.84
N LEU A 267 17.23 -23.08 -23.26
CA LEU A 267 17.45 -23.20 -21.82
C LEU A 267 18.27 -22.04 -21.29
N ILE A 268 18.03 -21.70 -20.03
CA ILE A 268 18.81 -20.74 -19.25
C ILE A 268 19.21 -21.35 -17.91
N ASN A 269 20.45 -21.10 -17.47
CA ASN A 269 20.87 -21.45 -16.12
C ASN A 269 20.47 -20.33 -15.15
N THR A 270 19.54 -20.61 -14.22
CA THR A 270 19.01 -19.62 -13.29
C THR A 270 19.91 -19.37 -12.07
N ARG A 271 20.98 -20.16 -11.89
CA ARG A 271 21.94 -20.03 -10.77
C ARG A 271 23.10 -19.08 -11.09
N ILE A 272 23.26 -18.67 -12.33
CA ILE A 272 24.30 -17.71 -12.71
C ILE A 272 23.72 -16.32 -12.44
N ASN A 273 24.12 -15.70 -11.32
CA ASN A 273 23.92 -14.28 -11.13
C ASN A 273 24.69 -13.54 -12.21
N TYR A 274 24.02 -12.71 -12.97
CA TYR A 274 24.64 -11.78 -13.93
C TYR A 274 25.40 -10.66 -13.18
N GLU A 275 26.38 -11.03 -12.35
CA GLU A 275 27.45 -10.14 -11.93
C GLU A 275 28.46 -10.01 -13.07
N GLY A 276 28.10 -9.44 -14.17
CA GLY A 276 29.03 -9.36 -15.29
C GLY A 276 28.44 -8.74 -16.54
N ARG A 277 27.78 -7.58 -16.43
CA ARG A 277 27.71 -6.61 -17.54
C ARG A 277 28.27 -5.28 -17.07
N MET A 278 29.57 -5.08 -17.29
CA MET A 278 30.17 -3.76 -17.44
C MET A 278 29.64 -3.10 -18.71
#